data_84eb79e037a9375e6e89b49a7f56e1ce
#
_entry.id   84eb79e037a9375e6e89b49a7f56e1ce
#
_cell.length_a   1.000
_cell.length_b   1.000
_cell.length_c   1.000
_cell.angle_alpha   90.00
_cell.angle_beta   90.00
_cell.angle_gamma   90.00
#
_symmetry.space_group_name_H-M   'P 1'
#
loop_
_entity.id
_entity.type
_entity.pdbx_description
1 polymer ?
#
loop_
_entity_poly.entity_id
_entity_poly.type
_entity_poly.pdbx_seq_one_letter_code
_entity_poly.pdbx_strand_id
1 'polypeptide(L)'
;MVHWMTIENKRSHIDKSAAEPGMTHSELAGWSKRAFRLRAAPARNTVSDILKNASTIMKPEYGESKRRKPLKVKAPALETSLEEWVGSVEARGLCLNRKAITRKAEQIREDVGGPALDVGLSVGWLTGFPKRHKLRYRRRHGEAGSADADVVREGRHAIQEIMYCYDRHDTYNMDETGLYYSAAHGRSICSATTKDVKKNKPRLTLALTTNADGSDSLPVLFIGKAQKPRCFGKLTAEQLGNLYRKSTKAWMNSKIYQNGLLQLDKEMRAAKRDILLLVDNVSSHALGDMVMTNIKIQKLPANTTTYLQPLDAGVIASFKARFRSLQIDYKIEMFESDATVNGQSAYKIDEL
;
A
#
# COMPACT_ATOMS: atom_id res chain seq x y z
N MET A 1 35.49 -3.34 0.73
CA MET A 1 36.18 -4.65 0.87
C MET A 1 35.37 -5.51 1.84
N VAL A 2 35.13 -6.77 1.49
CA VAL A 2 34.34 -7.71 2.29
C VAL A 2 35.25 -8.43 3.31
N HIS A 3 34.74 -8.65 4.54
CA HIS A 3 35.53 -9.25 5.61
C HIS A 3 35.61 -10.79 5.52
N TRP A 4 34.73 -11.46 4.77
CA TRP A 4 34.63 -12.93 4.72
C TRP A 4 34.12 -13.45 3.40
N MET A 5 34.39 -14.71 3.11
CA MET A 5 33.87 -15.43 1.95
C MET A 5 32.39 -15.79 2.11
N THR A 6 31.60 -15.52 1.10
CA THR A 6 30.22 -15.98 0.99
C THR A 6 30.14 -17.46 0.60
N ILE A 7 28.97 -18.07 0.63
CA ILE A 7 28.77 -19.45 0.15
C ILE A 7 29.17 -19.56 -1.32
N GLU A 8 28.77 -18.61 -2.14
CA GLU A 8 29.16 -18.52 -3.56
C GLU A 8 30.69 -18.44 -3.72
N ASN A 9 31.34 -17.57 -2.97
CA ASN A 9 32.81 -17.47 -2.98
C ASN A 9 33.47 -18.78 -2.57
N LYS A 10 32.89 -19.52 -1.61
CA LYS A 10 33.43 -20.83 -1.20
C LYS A 10 33.28 -21.88 -2.27
N ARG A 11 32.16 -21.88 -3.03
CA ARG A 11 31.98 -22.77 -4.19
C ARG A 11 33.00 -22.45 -5.29
N SER A 12 33.14 -21.18 -5.66
CA SER A 12 34.17 -20.76 -6.63
C SER A 12 35.60 -21.07 -6.16
N HIS A 13 35.84 -21.03 -4.84
CA HIS A 13 37.12 -21.43 -4.26
C HIS A 13 37.36 -22.94 -4.40
N ILE A 14 36.35 -23.77 -4.22
CA ILE A 14 36.42 -25.23 -4.41
C ILE A 14 36.66 -25.54 -5.89
N ASP A 15 35.86 -24.90 -6.79
CA ASP A 15 36.02 -25.09 -8.24
C ASP A 15 37.42 -24.71 -8.72
N LYS A 16 37.98 -23.62 -8.21
CA LYS A 16 39.34 -23.20 -8.53
C LYS A 16 40.38 -24.23 -8.08
N SER A 17 40.21 -24.77 -6.87
CA SER A 17 41.11 -25.83 -6.35
C SER A 17 41.04 -27.12 -7.16
N ALA A 18 39.85 -27.46 -7.67
CA ALA A 18 39.65 -28.63 -8.53
C ALA A 18 40.23 -28.41 -9.95
N ALA A 19 40.13 -27.19 -10.48
CA ALA A 19 40.72 -26.85 -11.77
C ALA A 19 42.23 -26.77 -11.79
N GLU A 20 42.87 -26.46 -10.63
CA GLU A 20 44.32 -26.33 -10.49
C GLU A 20 44.83 -27.14 -9.27
N PRO A 21 44.91 -28.48 -9.37
CA PRO A 21 45.25 -29.37 -8.24
C PRO A 21 46.61 -29.13 -7.61
N GLY A 22 47.57 -28.52 -8.36
CA GLY A 22 48.90 -28.19 -7.88
C GLY A 22 48.98 -26.94 -7.00
N MET A 23 47.90 -26.22 -6.83
CA MET A 23 47.87 -24.98 -6.08
C MET A 23 47.93 -25.22 -4.57
N THR A 24 48.89 -24.59 -3.89
CA THR A 24 48.96 -24.66 -2.43
C THR A 24 47.84 -23.90 -1.75
N HIS A 25 47.50 -24.23 -0.50
CA HIS A 25 46.51 -23.51 0.28
C HIS A 25 46.81 -22.00 0.39
N SER A 26 48.09 -21.62 0.43
CA SER A 26 48.52 -20.22 0.50
C SER A 26 48.26 -19.47 -0.82
N GLU A 27 48.56 -20.09 -1.94
CA GLU A 27 48.28 -19.54 -3.27
C GLU A 27 46.79 -19.40 -3.52
N LEU A 28 45.98 -20.41 -3.15
CA LEU A 28 44.55 -20.41 -3.23
C LEU A 28 43.92 -19.32 -2.34
N ALA A 29 44.46 -19.10 -1.12
CA ALA A 29 44.04 -18.00 -0.26
C ALA A 29 44.38 -16.63 -0.89
N GLY A 30 45.58 -16.49 -1.49
CA GLY A 30 45.95 -15.27 -2.22
C GLY A 30 45.07 -14.99 -3.41
N TRP A 31 44.74 -16.03 -4.19
CA TRP A 31 43.79 -15.92 -5.29
C TRP A 31 42.41 -15.47 -4.80
N SER A 32 41.87 -16.09 -3.75
CA SER A 32 40.57 -15.73 -3.18
C SER A 32 40.52 -14.29 -2.68
N LYS A 33 41.61 -13.78 -2.09
CA LYS A 33 41.68 -12.37 -1.69
C LYS A 33 41.50 -11.44 -2.88
N ARG A 34 42.18 -11.74 -4.01
CA ARG A 34 42.08 -10.91 -5.23
C ARG A 34 40.71 -11.07 -5.92
N ALA A 35 40.28 -12.31 -6.16
CA ALA A 35 39.08 -12.63 -6.90
C ALA A 35 37.81 -12.09 -6.19
N PHE A 36 37.74 -12.18 -4.87
CA PHE A 36 36.57 -11.79 -4.09
C PHE A 36 36.71 -10.43 -3.39
N ARG A 37 37.82 -9.71 -3.64
CA ARG A 37 38.11 -8.40 -3.05
C ARG A 37 38.05 -8.42 -1.51
N LEU A 38 38.60 -9.47 -0.88
CA LEU A 38 38.59 -9.60 0.57
C LEU A 38 39.61 -8.65 1.21
N ARG A 39 39.31 -8.18 2.42
CA ARG A 39 40.21 -7.32 3.20
C ARG A 39 41.54 -8.04 3.52
N ALA A 40 41.50 -9.33 3.84
CA ALA A 40 42.64 -10.17 4.11
C ALA A 40 42.50 -11.53 3.40
N ALA A 41 43.59 -12.20 3.11
CA ALA A 41 43.55 -13.57 2.61
C ALA A 41 42.93 -14.49 3.68
N PRO A 42 42.11 -15.49 3.29
CA PRO A 42 41.64 -16.49 4.24
C PRO A 42 42.78 -17.22 4.91
N ALA A 43 42.64 -17.48 6.21
CA ALA A 43 43.63 -18.26 6.94
C ALA A 43 43.73 -19.69 6.36
N ARG A 44 44.91 -20.31 6.44
CA ARG A 44 45.18 -21.68 5.93
C ARG A 44 44.16 -22.70 6.46
N ASN A 45 43.79 -22.60 7.75
CA ASN A 45 42.77 -23.47 8.35
C ASN A 45 41.38 -23.27 7.70
N THR A 46 41.01 -22.02 7.38
CA THR A 46 39.77 -21.71 6.68
C THR A 46 39.74 -22.33 5.28
N VAL A 47 40.84 -22.28 4.54
CA VAL A 47 40.98 -22.93 3.23
C VAL A 47 40.84 -24.45 3.37
N SER A 48 41.59 -25.05 4.32
CA SER A 48 41.51 -26.49 4.60
C SER A 48 40.09 -26.93 4.97
N ASP A 49 39.39 -26.16 5.84
CA ASP A 49 38.03 -26.46 6.26
C ASP A 49 37.03 -26.38 5.09
N ILE A 50 37.18 -25.41 4.20
CA ILE A 50 36.34 -25.28 3.01
C ILE A 50 36.54 -26.50 2.10
N LEU A 51 37.79 -26.89 1.82
CA LEU A 51 38.10 -28.02 0.95
C LEU A 51 37.66 -29.35 1.57
N LYS A 52 37.89 -29.57 2.88
CA LYS A 52 37.39 -30.76 3.60
C LYS A 52 35.87 -30.91 3.54
N ASN A 53 35.12 -29.80 3.56
CA ASN A 53 33.69 -29.78 3.50
C ASN A 53 33.13 -29.52 2.09
N ALA A 54 33.95 -29.67 1.04
CA ALA A 54 33.60 -29.37 -0.33
C ALA A 54 32.29 -30.07 -0.77
N SER A 55 32.19 -31.40 -0.52
CA SER A 55 31.04 -32.19 -0.86
C SER A 55 29.71 -31.69 -0.24
N THR A 56 29.81 -31.11 0.96
CA THR A 56 28.66 -30.50 1.63
C THR A 56 28.34 -29.09 1.12
N ILE A 57 29.39 -28.27 0.89
CA ILE A 57 29.22 -26.88 0.44
C ILE A 57 28.68 -26.80 -0.99
N MET A 58 29.03 -27.79 -1.83
CA MET A 58 28.58 -27.86 -3.23
C MET A 58 27.14 -28.31 -3.38
N LYS A 59 26.54 -28.92 -2.35
CA LYS A 59 25.11 -29.30 -2.40
C LYS A 59 24.20 -28.07 -2.51
N PRO A 60 23.12 -28.13 -3.32
CA PRO A 60 22.14 -27.04 -3.41
C PRO A 60 21.55 -26.68 -2.03
N GLU A 61 21.28 -27.68 -1.18
CA GLU A 61 20.69 -27.51 0.15
C GLU A 61 21.57 -26.75 1.13
N TYR A 62 22.89 -26.64 0.88
CA TYR A 62 23.82 -25.86 1.72
C TYR A 62 23.45 -24.37 1.72
N GLY A 63 22.63 -23.95 0.77
CA GLY A 63 22.12 -22.58 0.65
C GLY A 63 22.73 -21.83 -0.52
N GLU A 64 22.03 -20.82 -0.94
CA GLU A 64 22.41 -19.92 -2.02
C GLU A 64 22.86 -18.58 -1.46
N SER A 65 23.64 -17.84 -2.23
CA SER A 65 23.86 -16.40 -2.10
C SER A 65 24.99 -15.90 -1.22
N LYS A 66 25.01 -14.61 -1.03
CA LYS A 66 25.99 -13.74 -0.37
C LYS A 66 26.15 -13.97 1.15
N ARG A 67 25.64 -15.08 1.70
CA ARG A 67 25.79 -15.41 3.12
C ARG A 67 27.12 -16.11 3.40
N ARG A 68 27.63 -15.92 4.62
CA ARG A 68 28.85 -16.59 5.09
C ARG A 68 28.63 -18.05 5.45
N LYS A 69 27.45 -18.40 6.00
CA LYS A 69 27.10 -19.74 6.48
C LYS A 69 25.67 -20.08 6.08
N PRO A 70 25.32 -21.37 5.95
CA PRO A 70 23.95 -21.80 5.76
C PRO A 70 23.06 -21.38 6.93
N LEU A 71 21.78 -21.23 6.68
CA LEU A 71 20.79 -21.03 7.73
C LEU A 71 20.60 -22.36 8.47
N LYS A 72 20.90 -22.40 9.76
CA LYS A 72 20.51 -23.55 10.60
C LYS A 72 19.02 -23.50 10.84
N VAL A 73 18.29 -24.47 10.30
CA VAL A 73 16.91 -24.74 10.64
C VAL A 73 16.91 -25.69 11.81
N LYS A 74 16.34 -25.29 12.96
CA LYS A 74 16.35 -26.11 14.18
C LYS A 74 15.34 -27.25 14.12
N ALA A 75 14.22 -27.10 13.45
CA ALA A 75 13.20 -28.11 13.26
C ALA A 75 12.72 -28.11 11.80
N PRO A 76 13.40 -28.83 10.89
CA PRO A 76 13.01 -28.88 9.49
C PRO A 76 11.59 -29.37 9.26
N ALA A 77 11.15 -30.41 9.94
CA ALA A 77 9.80 -30.96 9.81
C ALA A 77 8.72 -29.91 10.14
N LEU A 78 8.87 -29.17 11.23
CA LEU A 78 7.97 -28.06 11.59
C LEU A 78 7.90 -27.02 10.45
N GLU A 79 9.07 -26.62 9.92
CA GLU A 79 9.10 -25.58 8.90
C GLU A 79 8.53 -26.05 7.56
N THR A 80 8.76 -27.30 7.17
CA THR A 80 8.18 -27.89 5.96
C THR A 80 6.65 -27.95 6.05
N SER A 81 6.11 -28.51 7.14
CA SER A 81 4.65 -28.58 7.33
C SER A 81 4.00 -27.19 7.40
N LEU A 82 4.71 -26.20 7.97
CA LEU A 82 4.20 -24.82 8.02
C LEU A 82 4.24 -24.17 6.64
N GLU A 83 5.28 -24.41 5.84
CA GLU A 83 5.40 -23.91 4.46
C GLU A 83 4.28 -24.48 3.58
N GLU A 84 4.02 -25.80 3.65
CA GLU A 84 2.94 -26.47 2.94
C GLU A 84 1.57 -25.88 3.32
N TRP A 85 1.35 -25.65 4.61
CA TRP A 85 0.12 -25.01 5.07
C TRP A 85 0.00 -23.57 4.54
N VAL A 86 1.05 -22.76 4.59
CA VAL A 86 1.05 -21.42 4.01
C VAL A 86 0.69 -21.46 2.52
N GLY A 87 1.32 -22.35 1.76
CA GLY A 87 1.00 -22.56 0.34
C GLY A 87 -0.46 -22.95 0.09
N SER A 88 -1.03 -23.82 0.92
CA SER A 88 -2.43 -24.23 0.82
C SER A 88 -3.41 -23.07 1.10
N VAL A 89 -3.06 -22.17 2.02
CA VAL A 89 -3.87 -20.99 2.35
C VAL A 89 -3.78 -19.93 1.24
N GLU A 90 -2.58 -19.74 0.69
CA GLU A 90 -2.35 -18.82 -0.45
C GLU A 90 -3.10 -19.31 -1.70
N ALA A 91 -3.08 -20.60 -2.00
CA ALA A 91 -3.82 -21.19 -3.12
C ALA A 91 -5.34 -20.98 -3.03
N ARG A 92 -5.88 -20.81 -1.82
CA ARG A 92 -7.29 -20.45 -1.58
C ARG A 92 -7.55 -18.93 -1.56
N GLY A 93 -6.57 -18.11 -1.88
CA GLY A 93 -6.67 -16.65 -1.88
C GLY A 93 -6.83 -16.01 -0.49
N LEU A 94 -6.55 -16.76 0.58
CA LEU A 94 -6.66 -16.27 1.95
C LEU A 94 -5.39 -15.57 2.39
N CYS A 95 -5.54 -14.53 3.22
CA CYS A 95 -4.41 -13.74 3.70
C CYS A 95 -3.98 -14.15 5.10
N LEU A 96 -2.69 -14.33 5.27
CA LEU A 96 -2.08 -14.69 6.54
C LEU A 96 -1.44 -13.46 7.21
N ASN A 97 -1.66 -13.34 8.51
CA ASN A 97 -0.94 -12.42 9.37
C ASN A 97 0.06 -13.17 10.27
N ARG A 98 0.95 -12.43 10.92
CA ARG A 98 1.96 -13.03 11.82
C ARG A 98 1.34 -13.93 12.89
N LYS A 99 0.24 -13.47 13.48
CA LYS A 99 -0.43 -14.22 14.58
C LYS A 99 -0.98 -15.56 14.10
N ALA A 100 -1.55 -15.61 12.88
CA ALA A 100 -2.04 -16.85 12.29
C ALA A 100 -0.90 -17.85 12.03
N ILE A 101 0.22 -17.37 11.47
CA ILE A 101 1.41 -18.21 11.22
C ILE A 101 1.99 -18.73 12.54
N THR A 102 2.11 -17.88 13.58
CA THR A 102 2.60 -18.32 14.90
C THR A 102 1.71 -19.38 15.50
N ARG A 103 0.39 -19.16 15.49
CA ARG A 103 -0.58 -20.10 16.08
C ARG A 103 -0.60 -21.45 15.35
N LYS A 104 -0.47 -21.43 14.02
CA LYS A 104 -0.34 -22.67 13.24
C LYS A 104 0.98 -23.37 13.51
N ALA A 105 2.06 -22.64 13.65
CA ALA A 105 3.36 -23.20 14.03
C ALA A 105 3.33 -23.84 15.42
N GLU A 106 2.58 -23.26 16.39
CA GLU A 106 2.35 -23.86 17.72
C GLU A 106 1.64 -25.22 17.61
N GLN A 107 0.57 -25.29 16.83
CA GLN A 107 -0.15 -26.53 16.57
C GLN A 107 0.74 -27.59 15.93
N ILE A 108 1.41 -27.26 14.82
CA ILE A 108 2.30 -28.19 14.11
C ILE A 108 3.45 -28.64 15.04
N ARG A 109 4.00 -27.74 15.87
CA ARG A 109 5.04 -28.07 16.84
C ARG A 109 4.60 -29.16 17.81
N GLU A 110 3.38 -29.06 18.31
CA GLU A 110 2.79 -30.07 19.21
C GLU A 110 2.54 -31.40 18.47
N ASP A 111 2.02 -31.33 17.24
CA ASP A 111 1.76 -32.51 16.41
C ASP A 111 3.04 -33.25 16.00
N VAL A 112 4.09 -32.53 15.64
CA VAL A 112 5.38 -33.11 15.21
C VAL A 112 6.15 -33.70 16.39
N GLY A 113 6.07 -33.07 17.56
CA GLY A 113 6.79 -33.51 18.77
C GLY A 113 8.33 -33.47 18.66
N GLY A 114 9.02 -34.15 19.59
CA GLY A 114 10.47 -34.29 19.57
C GLY A 114 11.24 -32.96 19.50
N PRO A 115 12.28 -32.84 18.65
CA PRO A 115 13.11 -31.62 18.54
C PRO A 115 12.33 -30.36 18.13
N ALA A 116 11.12 -30.50 17.57
CA ALA A 116 10.26 -29.36 17.25
C ALA A 116 9.78 -28.62 18.50
N LEU A 117 9.58 -29.33 19.61
CA LEU A 117 9.16 -28.76 20.90
C LEU A 117 10.21 -27.78 21.48
N ASP A 118 11.49 -27.99 21.18
CA ASP A 118 12.57 -27.14 21.65
C ASP A 118 12.67 -25.82 20.88
N VAL A 119 11.89 -25.66 19.81
CA VAL A 119 11.91 -24.43 19.01
C VAL A 119 11.05 -23.36 19.69
N GLY A 120 11.70 -22.36 20.25
CA GLY A 120 11.02 -21.15 20.69
C GLY A 120 10.48 -20.36 19.50
N LEU A 121 9.17 -20.26 19.38
CA LEU A 121 8.45 -19.50 18.33
C LEU A 121 8.51 -17.98 18.61
N SER A 122 9.72 -17.48 18.82
CA SER A 122 9.98 -16.07 19.13
C SER A 122 9.72 -15.15 17.92
N VAL A 123 9.64 -13.85 18.18
CA VAL A 123 9.56 -12.83 17.12
C VAL A 123 10.74 -12.96 16.12
N GLY A 124 11.93 -13.32 16.62
CA GLY A 124 13.12 -13.56 15.78
C GLY A 124 12.93 -14.78 14.87
N TRP A 125 12.40 -15.88 15.38
CA TRP A 125 12.09 -17.08 14.59
C TRP A 125 11.07 -16.73 13.48
N LEU A 126 9.97 -16.08 13.85
CA LEU A 126 8.92 -15.67 12.92
C LEU A 126 9.40 -14.65 11.86
N THR A 127 10.40 -13.84 12.19
CA THR A 127 11.05 -12.95 11.21
C THR A 127 11.98 -13.71 10.28
N GLY A 128 12.57 -14.79 10.76
CA GLY A 128 13.47 -15.65 10.00
C GLY A 128 12.74 -16.61 9.04
N PHE A 129 11.60 -17.16 9.47
CA PHE A 129 10.82 -18.12 8.69
C PHE A 129 10.49 -17.63 7.27
N PRO A 130 9.87 -16.46 7.04
CA PRO A 130 9.61 -15.98 5.69
C PRO A 130 10.88 -15.84 4.83
N LYS A 131 12.00 -15.44 5.45
CA LYS A 131 13.27 -15.30 4.72
C LYS A 131 13.84 -16.64 4.27
N ARG A 132 13.67 -17.70 5.09
CA ARG A 132 14.12 -19.06 4.75
C ARG A 132 13.33 -19.66 3.62
N HIS A 133 12.00 -19.43 3.63
CA HIS A 133 11.05 -19.98 2.65
C HIS A 133 10.69 -19.00 1.52
N LYS A 134 11.53 -17.96 1.29
CA LYS A 134 11.34 -16.95 0.22
C LYS A 134 9.99 -16.22 0.26
N LEU A 135 9.27 -16.25 1.38
CA LEU A 135 8.02 -15.56 1.60
C LEU A 135 8.26 -14.06 1.86
N ARG A 136 7.35 -13.23 1.42
CA ARG A 136 7.44 -11.77 1.59
C ARG A 136 6.16 -11.20 2.20
N TYR A 137 6.30 -10.29 3.15
CA TYR A 137 5.18 -9.47 3.58
C TYR A 137 4.79 -8.54 2.44
N ARG A 138 3.58 -8.74 1.92
CA ARG A 138 3.00 -7.86 0.91
C ARG A 138 1.86 -7.08 1.54
N ARG A 139 1.72 -5.81 1.18
CA ARG A 139 0.46 -5.10 1.44
C ARG A 139 -0.63 -5.76 0.62
N ARG A 140 -1.76 -6.03 1.25
CA ARG A 140 -2.97 -6.34 0.51
C ARG A 140 -3.39 -5.04 -0.18
N HIS A 141 -3.20 -4.96 -1.46
CA HIS A 141 -3.82 -3.94 -2.26
C HIS A 141 -5.27 -4.41 -2.48
N GLY A 142 -6.26 -3.53 -2.24
CA GLY A 142 -7.68 -3.83 -2.44
C GLY A 142 -7.93 -4.31 -3.88
N GLU A 143 -8.70 -3.58 -4.66
CA GLU A 143 -9.04 -3.91 -6.06
C GLU A 143 -7.83 -4.10 -6.98
N ALA A 144 -6.69 -3.45 -6.69
CA ALA A 144 -5.45 -3.58 -7.47
C ALA A 144 -4.89 -5.01 -7.56
N GLY A 145 -5.16 -5.86 -6.57
CA GLY A 145 -4.66 -7.24 -6.57
C GLY A 145 -5.49 -8.23 -7.39
N SER A 146 -6.69 -7.83 -7.80
CA SER A 146 -7.67 -8.68 -8.50
C SER A 146 -7.94 -8.25 -9.95
N ALA A 147 -7.36 -7.13 -10.39
CA ALA A 147 -7.56 -6.68 -11.77
C ALA A 147 -6.75 -7.54 -12.75
N ASP A 148 -7.43 -8.08 -13.74
CA ASP A 148 -6.81 -8.78 -14.86
C ASP A 148 -6.02 -7.76 -15.72
N ALA A 149 -4.75 -8.07 -15.99
CA ALA A 149 -3.86 -7.19 -16.74
C ALA A 149 -4.36 -6.98 -18.19
N ASP A 150 -5.02 -7.98 -18.78
CA ASP A 150 -5.56 -7.88 -20.13
C ASP A 150 -6.80 -6.97 -20.12
N VAL A 151 -7.69 -7.09 -19.15
CA VAL A 151 -8.86 -6.20 -18.98
C VAL A 151 -8.41 -4.75 -18.77
N VAL A 152 -7.34 -4.52 -17.98
CA VAL A 152 -6.78 -3.18 -17.79
C VAL A 152 -6.22 -2.61 -19.10
N ARG A 153 -5.51 -3.43 -19.89
CA ARG A 153 -4.94 -3.01 -21.17
C ARG A 153 -6.02 -2.67 -22.20
N GLU A 154 -7.00 -3.54 -22.35
CA GLU A 154 -8.13 -3.34 -23.28
C GLU A 154 -8.98 -2.14 -22.85
N GLY A 155 -9.28 -2.04 -21.56
CA GLY A 155 -10.01 -0.91 -21.00
C GLY A 155 -9.31 0.42 -21.21
N ARG A 156 -7.97 0.45 -21.06
CA ARG A 156 -7.16 1.64 -21.33
C ARG A 156 -7.25 2.04 -22.81
N HIS A 157 -7.14 1.09 -23.71
CA HIS A 157 -7.23 1.34 -25.16
C HIS A 157 -8.61 1.89 -25.52
N ALA A 158 -9.68 1.26 -25.06
CA ALA A 158 -11.06 1.71 -25.33
C ALA A 158 -11.33 3.14 -24.81
N ILE A 159 -10.80 3.46 -23.61
CA ILE A 159 -10.93 4.82 -23.05
C ILE A 159 -10.11 5.83 -23.88
N GLN A 160 -8.90 5.47 -24.30
CA GLN A 160 -8.07 6.35 -25.13
C GLN A 160 -8.73 6.66 -26.48
N GLU A 161 -9.37 5.69 -27.11
CA GLU A 161 -10.12 5.89 -28.37
C GLU A 161 -11.24 6.90 -28.20
N ILE A 162 -12.00 6.80 -27.10
CA ILE A 162 -13.08 7.75 -26.80
C ILE A 162 -12.51 9.13 -26.48
N MET A 163 -11.44 9.20 -25.68
CA MET A 163 -10.78 10.46 -25.31
C MET A 163 -10.21 11.18 -26.53
N TYR A 164 -9.81 10.45 -27.56
CA TYR A 164 -9.26 11.05 -28.79
C TYR A 164 -10.27 11.95 -29.51
N CYS A 165 -11.57 11.76 -29.27
CA CYS A 165 -12.65 12.57 -29.84
C CYS A 165 -12.91 13.87 -29.08
N TYR A 166 -12.20 14.11 -27.96
CA TYR A 166 -12.39 15.27 -27.09
C TYR A 166 -11.05 15.95 -26.82
N ASP A 167 -11.07 17.27 -26.71
CA ASP A 167 -9.91 18.00 -26.21
C ASP A 167 -9.63 17.66 -24.75
N ARG A 168 -8.37 17.75 -24.33
CA ARG A 168 -7.99 17.52 -22.93
C ARG A 168 -8.68 18.49 -21.98
N HIS A 169 -8.97 19.70 -22.43
CA HIS A 169 -9.74 20.70 -21.70
C HIS A 169 -11.19 20.25 -21.46
N ASP A 170 -11.77 19.49 -22.38
CA ASP A 170 -13.16 19.00 -22.31
C ASP A 170 -13.27 17.54 -21.86
N THR A 171 -12.16 16.93 -21.46
CA THR A 171 -12.13 15.58 -20.88
C THR A 171 -11.99 15.70 -19.37
N TYR A 172 -13.02 15.33 -18.63
CA TYR A 172 -13.07 15.39 -17.17
C TYR A 172 -13.04 14.00 -16.55
N ASN A 173 -12.53 13.93 -15.33
CA ASN A 173 -12.66 12.77 -14.47
C ASN A 173 -13.28 13.16 -13.14
N MET A 174 -14.26 12.39 -12.68
CA MET A 174 -14.86 12.53 -11.37
C MET A 174 -14.58 11.30 -10.52
N ASP A 175 -14.30 11.54 -9.24
CA ASP A 175 -14.13 10.48 -8.25
C ASP A 175 -14.51 10.96 -6.86
N GLU A 176 -14.95 10.02 -6.00
CA GLU A 176 -15.29 10.30 -4.62
C GLU A 176 -14.27 9.76 -3.65
N THR A 177 -14.01 10.57 -2.63
CA THR A 177 -13.13 10.15 -1.56
C THR A 177 -13.69 10.45 -0.18
N GLY A 178 -13.50 9.51 0.75
CA GLY A 178 -13.82 9.72 2.15
C GLY A 178 -12.76 10.59 2.85
N LEU A 179 -13.20 11.65 3.51
CA LEU A 179 -12.38 12.49 4.36
C LEU A 179 -12.81 12.32 5.83
N TYR A 180 -11.88 11.84 6.65
CA TYR A 180 -12.07 11.75 8.11
C TYR A 180 -11.46 12.98 8.76
N TYR A 181 -12.25 14.04 8.88
CA TYR A 181 -11.76 15.36 9.28
C TYR A 181 -11.39 15.48 10.76
N SER A 182 -11.89 14.59 11.62
CA SER A 182 -11.61 14.55 13.06
C SER A 182 -10.87 13.28 13.50
N ALA A 183 -10.17 12.59 12.60
CA ALA A 183 -9.45 11.38 12.96
C ALA A 183 -8.22 11.71 13.82
N ALA A 184 -8.16 11.15 15.01
CA ALA A 184 -6.96 11.21 15.85
C ALA A 184 -5.82 10.41 15.21
N HIS A 185 -4.59 10.87 15.40
CA HIS A 185 -3.40 10.12 14.98
C HIS A 185 -3.33 8.78 15.72
N GLY A 186 -3.04 7.70 15.01
CA GLY A 186 -2.92 6.36 15.59
C GLY A 186 -1.65 6.13 16.40
N ARG A 187 -0.73 7.11 16.40
CA ARG A 187 0.54 7.10 17.18
C ARG A 187 0.82 8.50 17.69
N SER A 188 1.37 8.58 18.91
CA SER A 188 1.81 9.84 19.51
C SER A 188 3.26 9.71 19.97
N ILE A 189 3.98 10.83 19.96
CA ILE A 189 5.28 10.96 20.62
C ILE A 189 4.98 11.58 21.99
N CYS A 190 5.17 10.84 23.06
CA CYS A 190 4.83 11.26 24.42
C CYS A 190 5.79 10.64 25.43
N SER A 191 6.00 11.33 26.55
CA SER A 191 6.83 10.84 27.66
C SER A 191 6.13 9.82 28.55
N ALA A 192 4.79 9.76 28.54
CA ALA A 192 3.98 8.84 29.33
C ALA A 192 2.85 8.24 28.46
N THR A 193 2.29 7.13 28.92
CA THR A 193 1.15 6.50 28.25
C THR A 193 -0.05 7.46 28.23
N THR A 194 -0.51 7.83 27.04
CA THR A 194 -1.71 8.64 26.86
C THR A 194 -2.96 7.77 27.02
N LYS A 195 -4.00 8.35 27.62
CA LYS A 195 -5.31 7.70 27.74
C LYS A 195 -5.86 7.41 26.36
N ASP A 196 -6.60 6.28 26.24
CA ASP A 196 -7.26 5.92 24.98
C ASP A 196 -8.21 7.03 24.53
N VAL A 197 -7.90 7.63 23.40
CA VAL A 197 -8.81 8.55 22.71
C VAL A 197 -9.80 7.70 21.92
N LYS A 198 -11.10 7.81 22.25
CA LYS A 198 -12.16 7.18 21.45
C LYS A 198 -11.94 7.55 19.99
N LYS A 199 -11.85 6.53 19.12
CA LYS A 199 -11.70 6.71 17.67
C LYS A 199 -13.00 7.27 17.08
N ASN A 200 -13.26 8.55 17.32
CA ASN A 200 -14.31 9.25 16.58
C ASN A 200 -13.84 9.44 15.14
N LYS A 201 -14.60 8.90 14.21
CA LYS A 201 -14.27 8.97 12.77
C LYS A 201 -15.44 9.59 12.01
N PRO A 202 -15.81 10.85 12.29
CA PRO A 202 -16.79 11.52 11.46
C PRO A 202 -16.24 11.60 10.04
N ARG A 203 -17.10 11.31 9.06
CA ARG A 203 -16.73 11.23 7.66
C ARG A 203 -17.57 12.22 6.86
N LEU A 204 -16.88 12.90 5.96
CA LEU A 204 -17.47 13.51 4.76
C LEU A 204 -17.06 12.69 3.54
N THR A 205 -17.87 12.69 2.50
CA THR A 205 -17.44 12.31 1.16
C THR A 205 -17.27 13.58 0.35
N LEU A 206 -16.17 13.63 -0.38
CA LEU A 206 -15.84 14.69 -1.33
C LEU A 206 -15.94 14.08 -2.73
N ALA A 207 -16.70 14.68 -3.61
CA ALA A 207 -16.62 14.38 -5.03
C ALA A 207 -15.76 15.47 -5.69
N LEU A 208 -14.64 15.04 -6.27
CA LEU A 208 -13.68 15.87 -6.97
C LEU A 208 -13.85 15.66 -8.47
N THR A 209 -13.79 16.73 -9.23
CA THR A 209 -13.88 16.67 -10.68
C THR A 209 -12.90 17.65 -11.29
N THR A 210 -12.01 17.18 -12.16
CA THR A 210 -11.03 18.02 -12.86
C THR A 210 -10.85 17.53 -14.29
N ASN A 211 -10.44 18.43 -15.18
CA ASN A 211 -10.15 18.09 -16.56
C ASN A 211 -8.73 17.51 -16.74
N ALA A 212 -8.46 16.97 -17.93
CA ALA A 212 -7.23 16.21 -18.20
C ALA A 212 -5.99 17.07 -18.39
N ASP A 213 -6.10 18.37 -18.61
CA ASP A 213 -4.98 19.29 -18.69
C ASP A 213 -4.74 20.06 -17.38
N GLY A 214 -5.64 19.94 -16.40
CA GLY A 214 -5.54 20.55 -15.08
C GLY A 214 -5.87 22.05 -15.06
N SER A 215 -6.39 22.60 -16.17
CA SER A 215 -6.76 24.02 -16.29
C SER A 215 -8.07 24.35 -15.61
N ASP A 216 -8.95 23.36 -15.42
CA ASP A 216 -10.27 23.52 -14.82
C ASP A 216 -10.57 22.44 -13.79
N SER A 217 -11.12 22.86 -12.67
CA SER A 217 -11.62 21.99 -11.62
C SER A 217 -12.97 22.47 -11.14
N LEU A 218 -13.97 21.59 -11.19
CA LEU A 218 -15.31 21.93 -10.72
C LEU A 218 -15.32 22.12 -9.20
N PRO A 219 -16.25 22.92 -8.66
CA PRO A 219 -16.41 23.09 -7.23
C PRO A 219 -16.60 21.74 -6.52
N VAL A 220 -15.86 21.52 -5.44
CA VAL A 220 -15.91 20.28 -4.67
C VAL A 220 -17.30 20.08 -4.09
N LEU A 221 -17.91 18.93 -4.35
CA LEU A 221 -19.18 18.56 -3.73
C LEU A 221 -18.91 17.83 -2.41
N PHE A 222 -19.38 18.42 -1.32
CA PHE A 222 -19.32 17.85 0.01
C PHE A 222 -20.60 17.07 0.32
N ILE A 223 -20.46 15.82 0.80
CA ILE A 223 -21.61 15.00 1.19
C ILE A 223 -21.43 14.62 2.67
N GLY A 224 -22.35 15.10 3.51
CA GLY A 224 -22.33 14.87 4.95
C GLY A 224 -23.61 14.22 5.46
N LYS A 225 -23.65 13.92 6.76
CA LYS A 225 -24.83 13.33 7.43
C LYS A 225 -25.86 14.37 7.83
N ALA A 226 -25.40 15.52 8.35
CA ALA A 226 -26.27 16.56 8.83
C ALA A 226 -26.97 17.28 7.68
N GLN A 227 -28.22 17.70 7.87
CA GLN A 227 -28.91 18.58 6.90
C GLN A 227 -28.22 19.93 6.84
N LYS A 228 -27.87 20.47 8.00
CA LYS A 228 -27.12 21.71 8.18
C LYS A 228 -25.98 21.44 9.18
N PRO A 229 -24.73 21.34 8.74
CA PRO A 229 -23.58 21.23 9.63
C PRO A 229 -23.48 22.42 10.58
N ARG A 230 -23.00 22.19 11.81
CA ARG A 230 -22.86 23.26 12.80
C ARG A 230 -21.90 24.38 12.35
N CYS A 231 -20.86 24.02 11.60
CA CYS A 231 -19.90 24.98 11.06
C CYS A 231 -20.50 26.00 10.09
N PHE A 232 -21.69 25.75 9.54
CA PHE A 232 -22.38 26.72 8.69
C PHE A 232 -23.01 27.87 9.48
N GLY A 233 -23.19 27.69 10.80
CA GLY A 233 -23.79 28.70 11.64
C GLY A 233 -25.18 29.12 11.13
N LYS A 234 -25.35 30.41 10.83
CA LYS A 234 -26.58 30.95 10.27
C LYS A 234 -26.62 30.89 8.74
N LEU A 235 -25.49 30.65 8.07
CA LEU A 235 -25.37 30.65 6.62
C LEU A 235 -25.79 29.33 5.98
N THR A 236 -25.99 29.33 4.67
CA THR A 236 -26.17 28.13 3.86
C THR A 236 -24.82 27.73 3.23
N ALA A 237 -24.72 26.51 2.68
CA ALA A 237 -23.52 26.07 1.99
C ALA A 237 -23.19 26.96 0.78
N GLU A 238 -24.22 27.33 0.03
CA GLU A 238 -24.11 28.18 -1.15
C GLU A 238 -23.60 29.60 -0.78
N GLN A 239 -24.09 30.16 0.33
CA GLN A 239 -23.59 31.46 0.85
C GLN A 239 -22.13 31.39 1.30
N LEU A 240 -21.63 30.20 1.63
CA LEU A 240 -20.24 29.93 1.94
C LEU A 240 -19.40 29.56 0.72
N GLY A 241 -20.00 29.58 -0.48
CA GLY A 241 -19.33 29.22 -1.74
C GLY A 241 -19.09 27.72 -1.89
N ASN A 242 -19.82 26.88 -1.17
CA ASN A 242 -19.63 25.43 -1.19
C ASN A 242 -20.85 24.69 -1.75
N LEU A 243 -20.59 23.56 -2.39
CA LEU A 243 -21.64 22.62 -2.77
C LEU A 243 -21.77 21.56 -1.67
N TYR A 244 -22.91 21.51 -1.01
CA TYR A 244 -23.15 20.55 0.06
C TYR A 244 -24.45 19.78 -0.15
N ARG A 245 -24.42 18.48 0.09
CA ARG A 245 -25.60 17.61 0.05
C ARG A 245 -25.62 16.68 1.26
N LYS A 246 -26.84 16.35 1.71
CA LYS A 246 -27.05 15.40 2.81
C LYS A 246 -27.22 13.99 2.27
N SER A 247 -26.57 13.03 2.93
CA SER A 247 -26.86 11.61 2.78
C SER A 247 -26.75 10.92 4.13
N THR A 248 -27.66 9.97 4.43
CA THR A 248 -27.73 9.28 5.73
C THR A 248 -26.41 8.65 6.17
N LYS A 249 -25.64 8.14 5.21
CA LYS A 249 -24.32 7.52 5.44
C LYS A 249 -23.15 8.46 5.10
N ALA A 250 -23.44 9.72 4.70
CA ALA A 250 -22.47 10.62 4.09
C ALA A 250 -21.77 9.98 2.88
N TRP A 251 -22.51 9.26 2.06
CA TRP A 251 -22.04 8.62 0.83
C TRP A 251 -22.79 9.17 -0.37
N MET A 252 -22.13 9.17 -1.54
CA MET A 252 -22.80 9.41 -2.81
C MET A 252 -23.95 8.41 -3.00
N ASN A 253 -25.00 8.85 -3.60
CA ASN A 253 -26.09 8.02 -4.08
C ASN A 253 -26.57 8.53 -5.45
N SER A 254 -27.36 7.72 -6.16
CA SER A 254 -27.77 8.03 -7.52
C SER A 254 -28.52 9.36 -7.62
N LYS A 255 -29.32 9.74 -6.63
CA LYS A 255 -30.05 11.02 -6.65
C LYS A 255 -29.13 12.23 -6.55
N ILE A 256 -28.09 12.17 -5.67
CA ILE A 256 -27.10 13.25 -5.54
C ILE A 256 -26.27 13.34 -6.82
N TYR A 257 -25.84 12.19 -7.35
CA TYR A 257 -25.10 12.11 -8.59
C TYR A 257 -25.88 12.69 -9.77
N GLN A 258 -27.10 12.25 -9.97
CA GLN A 258 -27.99 12.71 -11.04
C GLN A 258 -28.26 14.22 -10.97
N ASN A 259 -28.53 14.76 -9.78
CA ASN A 259 -28.70 16.20 -9.60
C ASN A 259 -27.46 17.00 -9.92
N GLY A 260 -26.26 16.47 -9.55
CA GLY A 260 -24.99 17.09 -9.91
C GLY A 260 -24.76 17.11 -11.42
N LEU A 261 -25.06 16.00 -12.09
CA LEU A 261 -24.97 15.92 -13.55
C LEU A 261 -25.89 16.85 -14.28
N LEU A 262 -27.16 16.95 -13.85
CA LEU A 262 -28.13 17.89 -14.46
C LEU A 262 -27.66 19.33 -14.34
N GLN A 263 -27.10 19.69 -13.21
CA GLN A 263 -26.55 21.02 -13.01
C GLN A 263 -25.34 21.26 -13.94
N LEU A 264 -24.45 20.32 -14.01
CA LEU A 264 -23.26 20.37 -14.87
C LEU A 264 -23.64 20.42 -16.36
N ASP A 265 -24.61 19.59 -16.80
CA ASP A 265 -25.08 19.61 -18.19
C ASP A 265 -25.67 20.95 -18.57
N LYS A 266 -26.42 21.58 -17.65
CA LYS A 266 -26.92 22.94 -17.84
C LYS A 266 -25.80 23.98 -17.98
N GLU A 267 -24.76 23.86 -17.17
CA GLU A 267 -23.60 24.75 -17.22
C GLU A 267 -22.78 24.56 -18.52
N MET A 268 -22.57 23.33 -18.95
CA MET A 268 -21.86 23.00 -20.20
C MET A 268 -22.69 23.49 -21.41
N ARG A 269 -23.98 23.33 -21.37
CA ARG A 269 -24.90 23.85 -22.41
C ARG A 269 -24.82 25.39 -22.51
N ALA A 270 -24.84 26.08 -21.37
CA ALA A 270 -24.71 27.52 -21.33
C ALA A 270 -23.35 27.99 -21.86
N ALA A 271 -22.29 27.23 -21.58
CA ALA A 271 -20.94 27.48 -22.09
C ALA A 271 -20.72 27.02 -23.55
N LYS A 272 -21.71 26.35 -24.16
CA LYS A 272 -21.65 25.74 -25.50
C LYS A 272 -20.48 24.76 -25.63
N ARG A 273 -20.24 23.98 -24.58
CA ARG A 273 -19.19 22.97 -24.51
C ARG A 273 -19.79 21.57 -24.43
N ASP A 274 -19.21 20.63 -25.14
CA ASP A 274 -19.50 19.21 -25.07
C ASP A 274 -18.34 18.50 -24.40
N ILE A 275 -18.58 17.88 -23.24
CA ILE A 275 -17.53 17.28 -22.44
C ILE A 275 -17.67 15.75 -22.32
N LEU A 276 -16.53 15.10 -22.16
CA LEU A 276 -16.42 13.70 -21.76
C LEU A 276 -16.19 13.64 -20.25
N LEU A 277 -17.02 12.91 -19.52
CA LEU A 277 -16.88 12.69 -18.09
C LEU A 277 -16.56 11.22 -17.80
N LEU A 278 -15.34 10.95 -17.37
CA LEU A 278 -14.90 9.63 -16.92
C LEU A 278 -15.29 9.42 -15.46
N VAL A 279 -15.95 8.31 -15.17
CA VAL A 279 -16.39 7.94 -13.81
C VAL A 279 -16.13 6.46 -13.55
N ASP A 280 -16.02 6.07 -12.29
CA ASP A 280 -15.92 4.66 -11.91
C ASP A 280 -17.26 3.92 -12.12
N ASN A 281 -17.21 2.58 -12.14
CA ASN A 281 -18.36 1.75 -12.42
C ASN A 281 -19.07 1.30 -11.13
N VAL A 282 -19.51 2.25 -10.32
CA VAL A 282 -20.28 1.97 -9.10
C VAL A 282 -21.78 2.18 -9.33
N SER A 283 -22.59 1.50 -8.52
CA SER A 283 -24.06 1.58 -8.62
C SER A 283 -24.63 2.98 -8.32
N SER A 284 -23.94 3.78 -7.50
CA SER A 284 -24.30 5.17 -7.23
C SER A 284 -24.25 6.07 -8.48
N HIS A 285 -23.49 5.68 -9.52
CA HIS A 285 -23.38 6.40 -10.80
C HIS A 285 -24.39 5.91 -11.86
N ALA A 286 -25.55 5.46 -11.40
CA ALA A 286 -26.65 5.10 -12.29
C ALA A 286 -27.38 6.36 -12.79
N LEU A 287 -27.53 6.45 -14.10
CA LEU A 287 -28.24 7.57 -14.77
C LEU A 287 -29.75 7.43 -14.70
N GLY A 288 -30.27 6.19 -14.55
CA GLY A 288 -31.70 5.93 -14.78
C GLY A 288 -32.10 6.29 -16.21
N ASP A 289 -33.23 6.95 -16.33
CA ASP A 289 -33.78 7.40 -17.63
C ASP A 289 -33.29 8.80 -18.06
N MET A 290 -32.25 9.33 -17.38
CA MET A 290 -31.74 10.67 -17.68
C MET A 290 -30.91 10.66 -18.97
N VAL A 291 -31.16 11.64 -19.82
CA VAL A 291 -30.41 11.92 -21.03
C VAL A 291 -29.68 13.25 -20.86
N MET A 292 -28.35 13.19 -20.99
CA MET A 292 -27.51 14.39 -21.02
C MET A 292 -27.40 14.92 -22.45
N THR A 293 -27.30 16.23 -22.59
CA THR A 293 -27.19 16.88 -23.91
C THR A 293 -25.73 17.26 -24.23
N ASN A 294 -24.98 17.71 -23.25
CA ASN A 294 -23.63 18.22 -23.41
C ASN A 294 -22.58 17.42 -22.60
N ILE A 295 -22.97 16.31 -22.00
CA ILE A 295 -22.05 15.45 -21.26
C ILE A 295 -22.13 14.03 -21.80
N LYS A 296 -21.05 13.52 -22.34
CA LYS A 296 -20.83 12.10 -22.60
C LYS A 296 -20.25 11.44 -21.35
N ILE A 297 -20.98 10.55 -20.73
CA ILE A 297 -20.50 9.82 -19.56
C ILE A 297 -19.88 8.50 -20.01
N GLN A 298 -18.64 8.28 -19.62
CA GLN A 298 -17.93 7.03 -19.88
C GLN A 298 -17.55 6.38 -18.55
N LYS A 299 -18.11 5.22 -18.29
CA LYS A 299 -17.74 4.39 -17.15
C LYS A 299 -16.43 3.65 -17.41
N LEU A 300 -15.57 3.63 -16.41
CA LEU A 300 -14.35 2.81 -16.41
C LEU A 300 -14.74 1.32 -16.30
N PRO A 301 -13.96 0.40 -16.89
CA PRO A 301 -14.21 -1.03 -16.74
C PRO A 301 -14.22 -1.46 -15.27
N ALA A 302 -15.05 -2.44 -14.96
CA ALA A 302 -15.17 -2.94 -13.59
C ALA A 302 -13.82 -3.47 -13.06
N ASN A 303 -13.54 -3.23 -11.78
CA ASN A 303 -12.32 -3.66 -11.09
C ASN A 303 -11.00 -3.08 -11.66
N THR A 304 -11.05 -2.01 -12.44
CA THR A 304 -9.85 -1.35 -13.01
C THR A 304 -9.56 0.01 -12.41
N THR A 305 -10.36 0.48 -11.47
CA THR A 305 -10.28 1.81 -10.84
C THR A 305 -8.86 2.16 -10.39
N THR A 306 -8.18 1.26 -9.71
CA THR A 306 -6.79 1.47 -9.25
C THR A 306 -5.78 1.77 -10.37
N TYR A 307 -6.06 1.35 -11.61
CA TYR A 307 -5.15 1.50 -12.75
C TYR A 307 -5.62 2.54 -13.76
N LEU A 308 -6.91 2.79 -13.84
CA LEU A 308 -7.51 3.62 -14.88
C LEU A 308 -8.20 4.88 -14.35
N GLN A 309 -8.40 5.01 -13.01
CA GLN A 309 -9.00 6.20 -12.40
C GLN A 309 -7.93 7.30 -12.21
N PRO A 310 -7.96 8.38 -12.99
CA PRO A 310 -6.89 9.40 -12.95
C PRO A 310 -6.78 10.11 -11.59
N LEU A 311 -7.90 10.41 -10.93
CA LEU A 311 -7.90 11.09 -9.63
C LEU A 311 -7.27 10.25 -8.53
N ASP A 312 -7.41 8.91 -8.57
CA ASP A 312 -6.75 7.99 -7.64
C ASP A 312 -5.24 7.86 -7.89
N ALA A 313 -4.76 8.19 -9.10
CA ALA A 313 -3.34 8.10 -9.46
C ALA A 313 -2.42 9.11 -8.74
N GLY A 314 -2.98 9.89 -7.80
CA GLY A 314 -2.18 10.80 -6.96
C GLY A 314 -2.89 12.11 -6.58
N VAL A 315 -3.88 12.57 -7.33
CA VAL A 315 -4.57 13.83 -7.09
C VAL A 315 -5.29 13.82 -5.74
N ILE A 316 -6.09 12.77 -5.47
CA ILE A 316 -6.77 12.57 -4.18
C ILE A 316 -5.78 12.43 -3.02
N ALA A 317 -4.68 11.72 -3.23
CA ALA A 317 -3.65 11.54 -2.20
C ALA A 317 -2.97 12.88 -1.87
N SER A 318 -2.67 13.68 -2.88
CA SER A 318 -2.09 15.03 -2.74
C SER A 318 -3.05 15.97 -2.01
N PHE A 319 -4.32 16.00 -2.41
CA PHE A 319 -5.36 16.76 -1.73
C PHE A 319 -5.45 16.41 -0.23
N LYS A 320 -5.53 15.10 0.09
CA LYS A 320 -5.59 14.63 1.49
C LYS A 320 -4.32 14.99 2.27
N ALA A 321 -3.15 14.94 1.66
CA ALA A 321 -1.90 15.33 2.30
C ALA A 321 -1.89 16.83 2.62
N ARG A 322 -2.33 17.67 1.68
CA ARG A 322 -2.45 19.12 1.87
C ARG A 322 -3.46 19.46 2.96
N PHE A 323 -4.64 18.83 2.93
CA PHE A 323 -5.65 19.00 3.97
C PHE A 323 -5.10 18.67 5.36
N ARG A 324 -4.38 17.54 5.50
CA ARG A 324 -3.79 17.15 6.78
C ARG A 324 -2.72 18.13 7.27
N SER A 325 -1.92 18.68 6.36
CA SER A 325 -0.94 19.70 6.72
C SER A 325 -1.65 20.92 7.29
N LEU A 326 -2.62 21.49 6.58
CA LEU A 326 -3.40 22.63 7.04
C LEU A 326 -4.13 22.36 8.37
N GLN A 327 -4.62 21.13 8.55
CA GLN A 327 -5.26 20.73 9.82
C GLN A 327 -4.26 20.69 10.99
N ILE A 328 -3.02 20.31 10.75
CA ILE A 328 -1.96 20.33 11.77
C ILE A 328 -1.62 21.78 12.10
N ASP A 329 -1.42 22.62 11.10
CA ASP A 329 -1.09 24.04 11.28
C ASP A 329 -2.20 24.74 12.09
N TYR A 330 -3.46 24.54 11.73
CA TYR A 330 -4.61 25.06 12.47
C TYR A 330 -4.65 24.57 13.94
N LYS A 331 -4.33 23.29 14.18
CA LYS A 331 -4.30 22.75 15.54
C LYS A 331 -3.19 23.38 16.38
N ILE A 332 -2.04 23.67 15.78
CA ILE A 332 -0.93 24.35 16.45
C ILE A 332 -1.35 25.78 16.82
N GLU A 333 -1.91 26.52 15.88
CA GLU A 333 -2.41 27.88 16.13
C GLU A 333 -3.46 27.93 17.25
N MET A 334 -4.42 27.01 17.24
CA MET A 334 -5.44 26.91 18.28
C MET A 334 -4.83 26.54 19.63
N PHE A 335 -3.84 25.65 19.67
CA PHE A 335 -3.15 25.30 20.91
C PHE A 335 -2.36 26.49 21.48
N GLU A 336 -1.68 27.25 20.64
CA GLU A 336 -0.91 28.41 21.04
C GLU A 336 -1.81 29.57 21.52
N SER A 337 -2.98 29.76 20.88
CA SER A 337 -3.95 30.77 21.29
C SER A 337 -4.68 30.40 22.58
N ASP A 338 -5.00 29.12 22.82
CA ASP A 338 -5.63 28.65 24.06
C ASP A 338 -4.65 28.58 25.26
N ALA A 339 -3.35 28.54 25.02
CA ALA A 339 -2.34 28.62 26.10
C ALA A 339 -2.44 29.93 26.93
N THR A 340 -3.21 30.91 26.42
CA THR A 340 -3.51 32.18 27.14
C THR A 340 -4.79 32.12 27.96
N VAL A 341 -5.66 31.09 27.88
CA VAL A 341 -7.03 31.11 28.45
C VAL A 341 -7.45 29.83 29.17
N ASN A 342 -6.70 29.08 29.86
CA ASN A 342 -7.09 27.85 30.59
C ASN A 342 -6.86 26.50 29.90
N GLY A 343 -5.82 25.85 30.28
CA GLY A 343 -5.34 24.49 30.19
C GLY A 343 -6.24 23.28 29.91
N GLN A 344 -7.40 23.41 29.34
CA GLN A 344 -8.26 22.30 28.95
C GLN A 344 -8.96 22.61 27.63
N SER A 345 -8.63 21.84 26.61
CA SER A 345 -9.49 21.67 25.40
C SER A 345 -9.10 22.23 24.02
N ALA A 346 -7.83 22.44 23.72
CA ALA A 346 -7.40 22.74 22.35
C ALA A 346 -7.58 21.58 21.33
N TYR A 347 -8.15 20.45 21.72
CA TYR A 347 -8.27 19.25 20.89
C TYR A 347 -9.70 18.80 20.59
N LYS A 348 -10.70 19.56 20.96
CA LYS A 348 -12.08 19.25 20.52
C LYS A 348 -12.34 19.91 19.17
N ILE A 349 -11.93 19.23 18.09
CA ILE A 349 -12.50 19.47 16.75
C ILE A 349 -13.87 18.77 16.70
N ASP A 350 -14.75 19.09 17.60
CA ASP A 350 -16.17 18.68 17.55
C ASP A 350 -17.04 19.80 16.97
N GLU A 351 -16.45 20.91 16.52
CA GLU A 351 -17.16 22.11 16.09
C GLU A 351 -16.86 22.54 14.64
N LEU A 352 -16.26 21.64 13.82
CA LEU A 352 -16.25 21.83 12.37
C LEU A 352 -17.42 21.14 11.70
#